data_8025e0822f079f89fe770ff933b4f195
#
_entry.id   8025e0822f079f89fe770ff933b4f195
#
_cell.length_a   1.000
_cell.length_b   1.000
_cell.length_c   1.000
_cell.angle_alpha   90.00
_cell.angle_beta   90.00
_cell.angle_gamma   90.00
#
_symmetry.space_group_name_H-M   'P 1'
#
loop_
_entity.id
_entity.type
_entity.pdbx_description
1 polymer ?
#
loop_
_entity_poly.entity_id
_entity_poly.type
_entity_poly.pdbx_seq_one_letter_code
_entity_poly.pdbx_strand_id
1 'polypeptide(L)'
;MSILSTRSVASKCLKCPAFQAGKCAGTITNKRRMATEAVPPTRKNKKEGDISSVFTSFSGRKAEPLPDRYRDLKRQLTTGFEEQIQKSWDDLVEVLKVRTEEVATKREAIIPQVQFSDIQANTVPSSSIEAVRRTGVAVIRGVMPKDSTEALLEDVRGYFSRHAFKGFPADSDKKVVYESYWSPSQVKARSHPNMLATQTWMNQFYTADADQKIDLNTPLSYCDRVQIRPPGDTQFALSPHVDGGGVERWEDKSYNHVYRKIFQGKWDEYNPWDLTGRLDANMNMYDGPGGCSVFRTFQGWLGLSRHGPQQAYWMLRPFFKPTRNGSLDGWKFSLDDDDGNVFLHGANPGTAQEHNPDHHPHLRLSETMIPYPTVEPGDTVFWSADTIHGTENNNTGDVDACVFYIPSVPLTPSNVHYVAQQRDAFLQGIPPPDFPGGAGESEFSDKATTEDILSDSGKRAMGLSPFSSSETTKEKESLVSEVNKILGY
;
A
#
# COMPACT_ATOMS: atom_id res chain seq x y z
N MET A 1 14.11 -39.17 40.33
CA MET A 1 13.22 -39.49 41.45
C MET A 1 12.07 -38.51 41.34
N SER A 2 11.04 -38.98 40.93
CA SER A 2 9.75 -39.53 41.44
C SER A 2 8.64 -38.58 41.05
N ILE A 3 7.83 -38.87 40.09
CA ILE A 3 6.60 -39.69 39.98
C ILE A 3 5.33 -38.80 40.03
N LEU A 4 4.67 -38.73 38.87
CA LEU A 4 3.25 -38.87 38.52
C LEU A 4 2.14 -38.47 39.55
N SER A 5 1.16 -37.72 39.06
CA SER A 5 -0.24 -38.10 39.25
C SER A 5 -1.18 -37.46 38.25
N THR A 6 -1.77 -38.28 37.42
CA THR A 6 -2.95 -38.06 36.57
C THR A 6 -4.22 -38.05 37.41
N ARG A 7 -5.16 -37.14 37.15
CA ARG A 7 -6.58 -37.30 37.48
C ARG A 7 -7.48 -37.01 36.30
N SER A 8 -8.09 -38.07 35.81
CA SER A 8 -9.27 -38.13 34.97
C SER A 8 -10.50 -37.58 35.69
N VAL A 9 -11.34 -36.82 35.03
CA VAL A 9 -12.72 -36.58 35.44
C VAL A 9 -13.66 -36.87 34.29
N ALA A 10 -14.58 -37.78 34.61
CA ALA A 10 -15.52 -38.43 33.76
C ALA A 10 -16.70 -37.52 33.34
N SER A 11 -17.15 -37.81 32.13
CA SER A 11 -18.41 -37.47 31.46
C SER A 11 -19.66 -37.64 32.37
N LYS A 12 -20.54 -36.65 32.34
CA LYS A 12 -21.98 -36.81 32.65
C LYS A 12 -22.82 -36.38 31.46
N CYS A 13 -23.40 -37.38 30.85
CA CYS A 13 -24.47 -37.29 29.85
C CYS A 13 -25.78 -36.81 30.50
N LEU A 14 -26.44 -35.79 29.99
CA LEU A 14 -27.82 -35.44 30.33
C LEU A 14 -28.68 -35.59 29.07
N LYS A 15 -29.75 -36.35 29.23
CA LYS A 15 -30.71 -36.82 28.23
C LYS A 15 -31.59 -35.66 27.69
N CYS A 16 -31.75 -35.61 26.37
CA CYS A 16 -32.82 -34.86 25.71
C CYS A 16 -34.10 -35.70 25.61
N PRO A 17 -35.28 -35.11 25.74
CA PRO A 17 -36.54 -35.76 25.40
C PRO A 17 -36.89 -35.61 23.91
N ALA A 18 -37.44 -36.65 23.36
CA ALA A 18 -37.90 -36.76 21.99
C ALA A 18 -39.17 -35.90 21.75
N PHE A 19 -39.21 -35.21 20.62
CA PHE A 19 -40.45 -34.64 20.07
C PHE A 19 -40.81 -35.29 18.72
N GLN A 20 -42.08 -35.58 18.58
CA GLN A 20 -42.66 -36.40 17.51
C GLN A 20 -42.63 -35.71 16.14
N ALA A 21 -42.45 -36.55 15.12
CA ALA A 21 -42.53 -36.17 13.71
C ALA A 21 -43.95 -35.88 13.24
N GLY A 22 -44.21 -34.67 12.78
CA GLY A 22 -45.36 -34.29 11.97
C GLY A 22 -44.98 -34.24 10.49
N LYS A 23 -45.65 -35.10 9.68
CA LYS A 23 -45.50 -35.12 8.23
C LYS A 23 -46.22 -33.90 7.62
N CYS A 24 -45.46 -33.02 6.95
CA CYS A 24 -46.01 -32.14 5.93
C CYS A 24 -45.21 -32.32 4.64
N ALA A 25 -45.82 -32.93 3.65
CA ALA A 25 -45.31 -33.00 2.30
C ALA A 25 -45.49 -31.66 1.60
N GLY A 26 -44.42 -30.90 1.45
CA GLY A 26 -44.38 -29.71 0.62
C GLY A 26 -43.37 -29.92 -0.51
N THR A 27 -43.88 -29.92 -1.74
CA THR A 27 -43.08 -30.04 -2.97
C THR A 27 -42.12 -28.87 -3.10
N ILE A 28 -40.85 -29.08 -2.88
CA ILE A 28 -39.82 -28.07 -3.09
C ILE A 28 -39.47 -28.05 -4.58
N THR A 29 -40.05 -27.10 -5.32
CA THR A 29 -39.59 -26.76 -6.67
C THR A 29 -38.20 -26.08 -6.57
N ASN A 30 -37.19 -26.81 -6.95
CA ASN A 30 -35.83 -26.29 -7.09
C ASN A 30 -35.79 -25.25 -8.22
N LYS A 31 -36.05 -24.00 -7.91
CA LYS A 31 -35.62 -22.89 -8.80
C LYS A 31 -34.09 -22.74 -8.68
N ARG A 32 -33.38 -23.35 -9.63
CA ARG A 32 -32.00 -22.92 -9.91
C ARG A 32 -32.02 -21.41 -10.13
N ARG A 33 -31.49 -20.65 -9.16
CA ARG A 33 -31.06 -19.27 -9.43
C ARG A 33 -29.90 -19.38 -10.42
N MET A 34 -30.15 -18.99 -11.65
CA MET A 34 -29.10 -18.66 -12.58
C MET A 34 -28.28 -17.56 -11.90
N ALA A 35 -26.99 -17.85 -11.66
CA ALA A 35 -26.05 -16.80 -11.32
C ALA A 35 -26.07 -15.83 -12.49
N THR A 36 -26.52 -14.62 -12.24
CA THR A 36 -26.33 -13.51 -13.17
C THR A 36 -24.84 -13.35 -13.34
N GLU A 37 -24.33 -13.59 -14.55
CA GLU A 37 -22.96 -13.22 -14.92
C GLU A 37 -22.78 -11.76 -14.54
N ALA A 38 -21.84 -11.50 -13.65
CA ALA A 38 -21.47 -10.14 -13.30
C ALA A 38 -20.90 -9.49 -14.57
N VAL A 39 -21.64 -8.56 -15.14
CA VAL A 39 -21.14 -7.70 -16.22
C VAL A 39 -19.89 -7.03 -15.66
N PRO A 40 -18.73 -7.16 -16.33
CA PRO A 40 -17.51 -6.49 -15.86
C PRO A 40 -17.82 -5.00 -15.73
N PRO A 41 -17.39 -4.35 -14.63
CA PRO A 41 -17.68 -2.94 -14.43
C PRO A 41 -17.12 -2.16 -15.62
N THR A 42 -17.99 -1.44 -16.31
CA THR A 42 -17.56 -0.51 -17.37
C THR A 42 -16.55 0.45 -16.75
N ARG A 43 -15.38 0.59 -17.40
CA ARG A 43 -14.30 1.49 -16.98
C ARG A 43 -14.90 2.87 -16.71
N LYS A 44 -14.98 3.28 -15.46
CA LYS A 44 -15.27 4.66 -15.10
C LYS A 44 -13.99 5.46 -15.39
N ASN A 45 -14.10 6.49 -16.22
CA ASN A 45 -13.01 7.42 -16.38
C ASN A 45 -12.73 8.06 -15.00
N LYS A 46 -11.51 7.90 -14.50
CA LYS A 46 -11.09 8.52 -13.26
C LYS A 46 -11.15 10.03 -13.44
N LYS A 47 -11.49 10.77 -12.36
CA LYS A 47 -11.49 12.23 -12.39
C LYS A 47 -10.12 12.74 -12.83
N GLU A 48 -10.12 13.71 -13.73
CA GLU A 48 -8.90 14.43 -14.10
C GLU A 48 -8.35 15.13 -12.86
N GLY A 49 -7.05 15.09 -12.71
CA GLY A 49 -6.31 15.72 -11.61
C GLY A 49 -4.87 15.26 -11.66
N ASP A 50 -4.01 16.09 -11.14
CA ASP A 50 -2.59 15.80 -10.98
C ASP A 50 -2.25 15.58 -9.50
N ILE A 51 -0.97 15.48 -9.19
CA ILE A 51 -0.48 15.27 -7.84
C ILE A 51 -0.90 16.40 -6.87
N SER A 52 -1.11 17.63 -7.36
CA SER A 52 -1.58 18.75 -6.54
C SER A 52 -3.03 18.57 -6.08
N SER A 53 -3.82 17.78 -6.80
CA SER A 53 -5.19 17.44 -6.44
C SER A 53 -5.27 16.39 -5.33
N VAL A 54 -4.19 15.63 -5.12
CA VAL A 54 -4.10 14.53 -4.15
C VAL A 54 -3.72 15.04 -2.76
N PHE A 55 -2.89 16.06 -2.70
CA PHE A 55 -2.32 16.58 -1.46
C PHE A 55 -2.88 17.98 -1.13
N THR A 56 -3.54 18.07 0.02
CA THR A 56 -4.13 19.33 0.50
C THR A 56 -3.05 20.41 0.70
N SER A 57 -1.91 20.04 1.27
CA SER A 57 -0.77 20.93 1.48
C SER A 57 -0.18 21.48 0.17
N PHE A 58 -0.15 20.65 -0.88
CA PHE A 58 0.39 21.02 -2.18
C PHE A 58 -0.56 21.94 -2.96
N SER A 59 -1.87 21.77 -2.78
CA SER A 59 -2.89 22.64 -3.39
C SER A 59 -3.09 23.98 -2.68
N GLY A 60 -2.47 24.17 -1.50
CA GLY A 60 -2.68 25.33 -0.65
C GLY A 60 -4.07 25.41 -0.02
N ARG A 61 -4.89 24.39 -0.14
CA ARG A 61 -6.23 24.30 0.49
C ARG A 61 -6.08 24.13 2.00
N LYS A 62 -6.94 24.80 2.76
CA LYS A 62 -7.06 24.51 4.19
C LYS A 62 -7.92 23.28 4.39
N ALA A 63 -7.57 22.47 5.41
CA ALA A 63 -8.44 21.40 5.84
C ALA A 63 -9.77 21.97 6.33
N GLU A 64 -10.86 21.51 5.76
CA GLU A 64 -12.21 21.89 6.20
C GLU A 64 -12.75 20.84 7.20
N PRO A 65 -13.63 21.26 8.14
CA PRO A 65 -14.31 20.32 9.00
C PRO A 65 -15.08 19.28 8.20
N LEU A 66 -15.01 18.05 8.66
CA LEU A 66 -15.76 16.94 8.06
C LEU A 66 -17.25 17.02 8.46
N PRO A 67 -18.16 16.51 7.64
CA PRO A 67 -19.58 16.38 8.00
C PRO A 67 -19.81 15.60 9.30
N ASP A 68 -20.90 15.88 10.01
CA ASP A 68 -21.25 15.29 11.31
C ASP A 68 -21.28 13.75 11.32
N ARG A 69 -21.55 13.13 10.18
CA ARG A 69 -21.51 11.65 10.04
C ARG A 69 -20.14 11.06 10.45
N TYR A 70 -19.06 11.83 10.37
CA TYR A 70 -17.75 11.38 10.81
C TYR A 70 -17.59 11.42 12.33
N ARG A 71 -18.36 12.27 13.05
CA ARG A 71 -18.49 12.19 14.51
C ARG A 71 -19.16 10.88 14.91
N ASP A 72 -20.22 10.49 14.21
CA ASP A 72 -20.88 9.22 14.45
C ASP A 72 -20.00 8.04 14.13
N LEU A 73 -19.22 8.11 13.05
CA LEU A 73 -18.19 7.12 12.71
C LEU A 73 -17.14 7.00 13.82
N LYS A 74 -16.55 8.12 14.28
CA LYS A 74 -15.59 8.13 15.40
C LYS A 74 -16.20 7.48 16.64
N ARG A 75 -17.46 7.81 16.96
CA ARG A 75 -18.18 7.20 18.08
C ARG A 75 -18.36 5.69 17.89
N GLN A 76 -18.78 5.24 16.70
CA GLN A 76 -18.97 3.80 16.41
C GLN A 76 -17.68 3.01 16.58
N LEU A 77 -16.54 3.57 16.17
CA LEU A 77 -15.22 2.91 16.25
C LEU A 77 -14.73 2.76 17.69
N THR A 78 -15.19 3.60 18.62
CA THR A 78 -14.62 3.72 19.97
C THR A 78 -15.59 3.44 21.11
N THR A 79 -16.89 3.29 20.82
CA THR A 79 -17.93 3.06 21.85
C THR A 79 -17.59 1.87 22.74
N GLY A 80 -17.53 2.13 24.05
CA GLY A 80 -17.25 1.15 25.10
C GLY A 80 -15.77 0.92 25.36
N PHE A 81 -14.87 1.67 24.71
CA PHE A 81 -13.42 1.57 24.85
C PHE A 81 -12.75 2.92 25.20
N GLU A 82 -13.51 3.96 25.51
CA GLU A 82 -13.02 5.33 25.67
C GLU A 82 -11.92 5.43 26.75
N GLU A 83 -12.10 4.79 27.89
CA GLU A 83 -11.10 4.76 28.96
C GLU A 83 -9.84 3.98 28.56
N GLN A 84 -10.03 2.83 27.90
CA GLN A 84 -8.93 2.02 27.40
C GLN A 84 -8.12 2.76 26.34
N ILE A 85 -8.81 3.49 25.45
CA ILE A 85 -8.20 4.30 24.40
C ILE A 85 -7.42 5.45 25.01
N GLN A 86 -7.95 6.14 26.05
CA GLN A 86 -7.22 7.19 26.77
C GLN A 86 -5.92 6.65 27.36
N LYS A 87 -5.99 5.53 28.10
CA LYS A 87 -4.80 4.89 28.64
C LYS A 87 -3.82 4.45 27.55
N SER A 88 -4.34 3.84 26.51
CA SER A 88 -3.56 3.38 25.35
C SER A 88 -2.82 4.53 24.67
N TRP A 89 -3.45 5.71 24.57
CA TRP A 89 -2.80 6.90 24.03
C TRP A 89 -1.67 7.38 24.93
N ASP A 90 -1.89 7.45 26.22
CA ASP A 90 -0.87 7.90 27.18
C ASP A 90 0.36 6.96 27.13
N ASP A 91 0.13 5.64 27.15
CA ASP A 91 1.18 4.64 27.00
C ASP A 91 1.91 4.75 25.63
N LEU A 92 1.16 4.96 24.53
CA LEU A 92 1.72 5.12 23.20
C LEU A 92 2.61 6.36 23.07
N VAL A 93 2.19 7.50 23.65
CA VAL A 93 2.99 8.73 23.62
C VAL A 93 4.34 8.54 24.31
N GLU A 94 4.39 7.80 25.43
CA GLU A 94 5.66 7.50 26.11
C GLU A 94 6.57 6.61 25.25
N VAL A 95 6.02 5.61 24.56
CA VAL A 95 6.79 4.78 23.61
C VAL A 95 7.27 5.61 22.43
N LEU A 96 6.44 6.53 21.90
CA LEU A 96 6.80 7.40 20.79
C LEU A 96 7.94 8.37 21.15
N LYS A 97 8.00 8.89 22.38
CA LYS A 97 9.14 9.71 22.84
C LYS A 97 10.46 8.96 22.66
N VAL A 98 10.51 7.68 23.06
CA VAL A 98 11.70 6.84 22.90
C VAL A 98 11.99 6.51 21.44
N ARG A 99 10.95 6.16 20.67
CA ARG A 99 11.12 5.77 19.26
C ARG A 99 11.52 6.92 18.36
N THR A 100 10.92 8.08 18.56
CA THR A 100 11.28 9.28 17.77
C THR A 100 12.72 9.72 18.09
N GLU A 101 13.19 9.58 19.33
CA GLU A 101 14.59 9.82 19.72
C GLU A 101 15.54 8.81 19.07
N GLU A 102 15.18 7.52 19.06
CA GLU A 102 15.95 6.48 18.37
C GLU A 102 16.13 6.81 16.87
N VAL A 103 15.03 7.21 16.21
CA VAL A 103 15.05 7.59 14.79
C VAL A 103 15.89 8.84 14.56
N ALA A 104 15.69 9.89 15.35
CA ALA A 104 16.41 11.14 15.25
C ALA A 104 17.94 10.94 15.45
N THR A 105 18.33 10.01 16.33
CA THR A 105 19.73 9.71 16.64
C THR A 105 20.37 8.81 15.60
N LYS A 106 19.71 7.73 15.21
CA LYS A 106 20.28 6.73 14.27
C LYS A 106 20.18 7.17 12.82
N ARG A 107 19.21 8.05 12.50
CA ARG A 107 18.95 8.54 11.15
C ARG A 107 18.85 7.38 10.14
N GLU A 108 19.42 7.52 8.94
CA GLU A 108 19.40 6.50 7.87
C GLU A 108 19.95 5.12 8.29
N ALA A 109 20.78 5.06 9.32
CA ALA A 109 21.30 3.79 9.83
C ALA A 109 20.23 2.86 10.44
N ILE A 110 19.03 3.39 10.73
CA ILE A 110 17.92 2.57 11.23
C ILE A 110 17.25 1.75 10.10
N ILE A 111 17.41 2.17 8.84
CA ILE A 111 16.78 1.54 7.68
C ILE A 111 17.57 0.30 7.27
N PRO A 112 16.97 -0.89 7.29
CA PRO A 112 17.67 -2.12 6.94
C PRO A 112 18.00 -2.17 5.46
N GLN A 113 19.21 -2.69 5.18
CA GLN A 113 19.73 -2.92 3.85
C GLN A 113 19.92 -4.43 3.67
N VAL A 114 19.35 -5.00 2.60
CA VAL A 114 19.41 -6.42 2.29
C VAL A 114 20.01 -6.62 0.91
N GLN A 115 20.96 -7.54 0.78
CA GLN A 115 21.53 -7.88 -0.53
C GLN A 115 20.54 -8.76 -1.29
N PHE A 116 20.30 -8.48 -2.56
CA PHE A 116 19.46 -9.34 -3.40
C PHE A 116 20.04 -10.77 -3.53
N SER A 117 21.36 -10.89 -3.53
CA SER A 117 22.04 -12.21 -3.50
C SER A 117 21.64 -13.06 -2.31
N ASP A 118 21.44 -12.46 -1.14
CA ASP A 118 21.00 -13.17 0.07
C ASP A 118 19.54 -13.63 -0.05
N ILE A 119 18.71 -12.81 -0.71
CA ILE A 119 17.32 -13.22 -1.04
C ILE A 119 17.32 -14.44 -1.96
N GLN A 120 18.12 -14.40 -3.04
CA GLN A 120 18.25 -15.51 -3.99
C GLN A 120 18.79 -16.79 -3.32
N ALA A 121 19.77 -16.65 -2.43
CA ALA A 121 20.35 -17.76 -1.71
C ALA A 121 19.51 -18.22 -0.50
N ASN A 122 18.42 -17.53 -0.17
CA ASN A 122 17.62 -17.73 1.05
C ASN A 122 18.46 -17.68 2.33
N THR A 123 19.41 -16.73 2.40
CA THR A 123 20.37 -16.57 3.50
C THR A 123 20.24 -15.22 4.19
N VAL A 124 19.14 -14.50 3.97
CA VAL A 124 18.89 -13.21 4.64
C VAL A 124 18.91 -13.40 6.16
N PRO A 125 19.76 -12.66 6.91
CA PRO A 125 19.82 -12.79 8.36
C PRO A 125 18.48 -12.48 9.03
N SER A 126 18.10 -13.26 10.06
CA SER A 126 16.88 -13.03 10.83
C SER A 126 16.82 -11.62 11.43
N SER A 127 17.98 -11.08 11.86
CA SER A 127 18.06 -9.70 12.35
C SER A 127 17.67 -8.65 11.30
N SER A 128 17.97 -8.89 10.01
CA SER A 128 17.54 -8.03 8.93
C SER A 128 16.03 -8.13 8.68
N ILE A 129 15.48 -9.35 8.73
CA ILE A 129 14.03 -9.58 8.63
C ILE A 129 13.29 -8.87 9.76
N GLU A 130 13.78 -9.01 11.00
CA GLU A 130 13.21 -8.32 12.17
C GLU A 130 13.32 -6.78 12.04
N ALA A 131 14.44 -6.28 11.51
CA ALA A 131 14.60 -4.86 11.25
C ALA A 131 13.58 -4.35 10.22
N VAL A 132 13.33 -5.08 9.13
CA VAL A 132 12.27 -4.75 8.16
C VAL A 132 10.89 -4.78 8.83
N ARG A 133 10.59 -5.80 9.63
CA ARG A 133 9.32 -5.87 10.39
C ARG A 133 9.15 -4.69 11.34
N ARG A 134 10.22 -4.27 11.98
CA ARG A 134 10.20 -3.16 12.95
C ARG A 134 10.08 -1.80 12.28
N THR A 135 10.73 -1.63 11.11
CA THR A 135 10.77 -0.35 10.40
C THR A 135 9.70 -0.23 9.31
N GLY A 136 9.16 -1.34 8.75
CA GLY A 136 8.26 -1.38 7.59
C GLY A 136 8.92 -0.88 6.30
N VAL A 137 10.25 -0.70 6.29
CA VAL A 137 11.03 -0.22 5.13
C VAL A 137 12.17 -1.19 4.88
N ALA A 138 12.56 -1.34 3.62
CA ALA A 138 13.76 -2.07 3.22
C ALA A 138 14.41 -1.41 1.99
N VAL A 139 15.73 -1.32 2.00
CA VAL A 139 16.54 -1.07 0.80
C VAL A 139 17.11 -2.42 0.36
N ILE A 140 16.76 -2.85 -0.86
CA ILE A 140 17.27 -4.09 -1.43
C ILE A 140 18.37 -3.73 -2.43
N ARG A 141 19.58 -4.17 -2.16
CA ARG A 141 20.77 -3.84 -2.93
C ARG A 141 20.97 -4.78 -4.10
N GLY A 142 21.30 -4.20 -5.26
CA GLY A 142 21.73 -4.95 -6.43
C GLY A 142 20.64 -5.85 -7.03
N VAL A 143 19.38 -5.42 -7.01
CA VAL A 143 18.26 -6.16 -7.64
C VAL A 143 18.48 -6.26 -9.14
N MET A 144 18.93 -5.17 -9.76
CA MET A 144 19.31 -5.16 -11.16
C MET A 144 20.78 -4.78 -11.32
N PRO A 145 21.49 -5.31 -12.34
CA PRO A 145 22.84 -4.87 -12.64
C PRO A 145 22.88 -3.36 -12.93
N LYS A 146 23.87 -2.66 -12.40
CA LYS A 146 24.02 -1.21 -12.55
C LYS A 146 24.02 -0.76 -14.01
N ASP A 147 24.85 -1.37 -14.84
CA ASP A 147 24.97 -1.01 -16.25
C ASP A 147 23.64 -1.19 -17.00
N SER A 148 22.89 -2.27 -16.69
CA SER A 148 21.58 -2.51 -17.26
C SER A 148 20.55 -1.44 -16.83
N THR A 149 20.65 -0.99 -15.59
CA THR A 149 19.75 0.03 -15.05
C THR A 149 20.06 1.41 -15.61
N GLU A 150 21.35 1.74 -15.78
CA GLU A 150 21.79 2.97 -16.44
C GLU A 150 21.35 3.00 -17.91
N ALA A 151 21.42 1.86 -18.63
CA ALA A 151 20.88 1.74 -19.98
C ALA A 151 19.37 1.98 -20.02
N LEU A 152 18.60 1.46 -19.05
CA LEU A 152 17.15 1.75 -18.97
C LEU A 152 16.87 3.24 -18.76
N LEU A 153 17.71 3.95 -18.01
CA LEU A 153 17.57 5.40 -17.81
C LEU A 153 17.83 6.16 -19.11
N GLU A 154 18.87 5.82 -19.83
CA GLU A 154 19.17 6.47 -21.13
C GLU A 154 18.07 6.19 -22.17
N ASP A 155 17.59 4.95 -22.24
CA ASP A 155 16.48 4.57 -23.13
C ASP A 155 15.21 5.36 -22.82
N VAL A 156 14.83 5.51 -21.54
CA VAL A 156 13.62 6.26 -21.16
C VAL A 156 13.79 7.76 -21.38
N ARG A 157 14.98 8.32 -21.19
CA ARG A 157 15.28 9.72 -21.55
C ARG A 157 15.15 9.94 -23.05
N GLY A 158 15.70 9.01 -23.85
CA GLY A 158 15.52 9.01 -25.29
C GLY A 158 14.06 8.92 -25.72
N TYR A 159 13.28 8.09 -25.05
CA TYR A 159 11.83 7.97 -25.26
C TYR A 159 11.11 9.30 -24.97
N PHE A 160 11.41 9.95 -23.85
CA PHE A 160 10.81 11.23 -23.49
C PHE A 160 11.25 12.39 -24.39
N SER A 161 12.43 12.31 -25.01
CA SER A 161 12.86 13.31 -25.98
C SER A 161 12.13 13.24 -27.33
N ARG A 162 11.57 12.07 -27.66
CA ARG A 162 10.84 11.84 -28.93
C ARG A 162 9.34 12.10 -28.82
N HIS A 163 8.78 12.10 -27.61
CA HIS A 163 7.35 12.15 -27.37
C HIS A 163 6.97 13.19 -26.32
N ALA A 164 5.81 13.81 -26.49
CA ALA A 164 5.26 14.74 -25.51
C ALA A 164 4.43 13.97 -24.47
N PHE A 165 4.68 14.22 -23.18
CA PHE A 165 3.98 13.59 -22.09
C PHE A 165 3.24 14.63 -21.22
N LYS A 166 2.06 14.25 -20.72
CA LYS A 166 1.47 14.90 -19.56
C LYS A 166 2.32 14.60 -18.32
N GLY A 167 2.10 15.32 -17.26
CA GLY A 167 2.78 15.09 -15.98
C GLY A 167 2.90 16.33 -15.14
N PHE A 168 3.70 16.26 -14.09
CA PHE A 168 3.93 17.37 -13.18
C PHE A 168 5.35 17.93 -13.34
N PRO A 169 5.54 19.27 -13.32
CA PRO A 169 4.52 20.34 -13.35
C PRO A 169 3.73 20.34 -14.67
N ALA A 170 2.43 20.69 -14.62
CA ALA A 170 1.57 20.65 -15.80
C ALA A 170 2.01 21.62 -16.90
N ASP A 171 2.45 22.82 -16.49
CA ASP A 171 2.78 23.95 -17.39
C ASP A 171 4.25 23.96 -17.85
N SER A 172 5.03 22.94 -17.54
CA SER A 172 6.44 22.83 -17.92
C SER A 172 6.65 21.78 -18.99
N ASP A 173 7.48 22.06 -20.00
CA ASP A 173 7.92 21.05 -20.97
C ASP A 173 8.82 19.99 -20.32
N LYS A 174 9.56 20.37 -19.25
CA LYS A 174 10.34 19.44 -18.42
C LYS A 174 9.49 19.00 -17.23
N LYS A 175 9.03 17.75 -17.29
CA LYS A 175 8.30 17.14 -16.18
C LYS A 175 9.26 16.58 -15.13
N VAL A 176 8.80 16.59 -13.88
CA VAL A 176 9.43 15.85 -12.78
C VAL A 176 8.79 14.48 -12.63
N VAL A 177 7.46 14.40 -12.83
CA VAL A 177 6.73 13.13 -12.91
C VAL A 177 6.08 13.05 -14.27
N TYR A 178 6.44 12.04 -15.05
CA TYR A 178 5.91 11.78 -16.39
C TYR A 178 4.76 10.78 -16.32
N GLU A 179 3.62 11.12 -16.91
CA GLU A 179 2.49 10.20 -17.12
C GLU A 179 2.81 9.23 -18.26
N SER A 180 3.90 8.51 -18.12
CA SER A 180 4.36 7.41 -18.97
C SER A 180 4.17 6.09 -18.24
N TYR A 181 3.66 5.10 -18.96
CA TYR A 181 3.28 3.81 -18.39
C TYR A 181 3.88 2.63 -19.15
N TRP A 182 4.07 2.79 -20.44
CA TRP A 182 4.37 1.73 -21.39
C TRP A 182 5.66 1.97 -22.19
N SER A 183 6.60 2.74 -21.64
CA SER A 183 7.94 2.77 -22.23
C SER A 183 8.59 1.38 -22.16
N PRO A 184 9.39 0.97 -23.15
CA PRO A 184 10.11 -0.31 -23.11
C PRO A 184 10.92 -0.49 -21.82
N SER A 185 11.59 0.57 -21.36
CA SER A 185 12.36 0.54 -20.11
C SER A 185 11.52 0.21 -18.87
N GLN A 186 10.31 0.81 -18.74
CA GLN A 186 9.41 0.51 -17.63
C GLN A 186 8.90 -0.94 -17.66
N VAL A 187 8.55 -1.45 -18.85
CA VAL A 187 8.05 -2.83 -18.99
C VAL A 187 9.16 -3.83 -18.72
N LYS A 188 10.38 -3.61 -19.22
CA LYS A 188 11.56 -4.42 -18.90
C LYS A 188 11.84 -4.45 -17.40
N ALA A 189 11.84 -3.29 -16.74
CA ALA A 189 12.08 -3.20 -15.29
C ALA A 189 11.03 -3.96 -14.47
N ARG A 190 9.73 -3.76 -14.76
CA ARG A 190 8.63 -4.43 -14.06
C ARG A 190 8.58 -5.94 -14.28
N SER A 191 9.01 -6.42 -15.43
CA SER A 191 9.02 -7.84 -15.79
C SER A 191 10.34 -8.55 -15.52
N HIS A 192 11.34 -7.84 -14.97
CA HIS A 192 12.65 -8.39 -14.69
C HIS A 192 12.56 -9.50 -13.63
N PRO A 193 13.15 -10.69 -13.84
CA PRO A 193 13.03 -11.81 -12.91
C PRO A 193 13.47 -11.48 -11.48
N ASN A 194 14.54 -10.72 -11.32
CA ASN A 194 15.02 -10.32 -9.98
C ASN A 194 14.05 -9.36 -9.29
N MET A 195 13.40 -8.46 -10.05
CA MET A 195 12.37 -7.57 -9.50
C MET A 195 11.18 -8.39 -8.97
N LEU A 196 10.70 -9.35 -9.75
CA LEU A 196 9.61 -10.24 -9.33
C LEU A 196 10.00 -11.11 -8.13
N ALA A 197 11.24 -11.62 -8.08
CA ALA A 197 11.76 -12.35 -6.92
C ALA A 197 11.82 -11.46 -5.66
N THR A 198 12.24 -10.22 -5.82
CA THR A 198 12.24 -9.22 -4.73
C THR A 198 10.84 -8.95 -4.22
N GLN A 199 9.86 -8.75 -5.12
CA GLN A 199 8.46 -8.54 -4.76
C GLN A 199 7.88 -9.76 -4.04
N THR A 200 8.22 -10.98 -4.47
CA THR A 200 7.84 -12.22 -3.79
C THR A 200 8.37 -12.23 -2.35
N TRP A 201 9.65 -11.93 -2.16
CA TRP A 201 10.25 -11.87 -0.83
C TRP A 201 9.59 -10.81 0.06
N MET A 202 9.29 -9.62 -0.48
CA MET A 202 8.59 -8.57 0.24
C MET A 202 7.16 -8.99 0.62
N ASN A 203 6.42 -9.64 -0.27
CA ASN A 203 5.07 -10.12 0.04
C ASN A 203 5.04 -11.05 1.26
N GLN A 204 6.07 -11.87 1.46
CA GLN A 204 6.17 -12.86 2.55
C GLN A 204 6.33 -12.25 3.95
N PHE A 205 6.49 -10.95 4.09
CA PHE A 205 6.39 -10.29 5.40
C PHE A 205 4.98 -10.33 5.99
N TYR A 206 3.99 -10.44 5.13
CA TYR A 206 2.59 -10.53 5.53
C TYR A 206 2.17 -11.97 5.82
N THR A 207 1.15 -12.10 6.68
CA THR A 207 0.53 -13.38 7.03
C THR A 207 -0.94 -13.35 6.62
N ALA A 208 -1.40 -14.47 6.05
CA ALA A 208 -2.78 -14.68 5.65
C ALA A 208 -3.33 -15.90 6.36
N ASP A 209 -4.61 -15.88 6.70
CA ASP A 209 -5.33 -17.06 7.15
C ASP A 209 -5.53 -18.05 5.98
N ALA A 210 -5.67 -19.33 6.28
CA ALA A 210 -5.73 -20.39 5.28
C ALA A 210 -6.92 -20.28 4.31
N ASP A 211 -8.00 -19.62 4.72
CA ASP A 211 -9.21 -19.39 3.92
C ASP A 211 -9.16 -18.11 3.08
N GLN A 212 -8.13 -17.25 3.27
CA GLN A 212 -7.94 -16.05 2.49
C GLN A 212 -7.46 -16.36 1.07
N LYS A 213 -8.13 -15.77 0.08
CA LYS A 213 -7.82 -15.95 -1.35
C LYS A 213 -6.63 -15.09 -1.77
N ILE A 214 -5.43 -15.53 -1.38
CA ILE A 214 -4.18 -14.85 -1.70
C ILE A 214 -3.04 -15.84 -1.94
N ASP A 215 -2.15 -15.52 -2.86
CA ASP A 215 -0.83 -16.14 -2.96
C ASP A 215 0.26 -15.08 -2.87
N LEU A 216 0.99 -15.10 -1.75
CA LEU A 216 2.11 -14.19 -1.48
C LEU A 216 3.37 -14.54 -2.27
N ASN A 217 3.43 -15.74 -2.87
CA ASN A 217 4.57 -16.20 -3.68
C ASN A 217 4.45 -15.77 -5.15
N THR A 218 3.27 -15.31 -5.57
CA THR A 218 3.02 -14.91 -6.96
C THR A 218 2.81 -13.39 -7.03
N PRO A 219 3.81 -12.62 -7.47
CA PRO A 219 3.68 -11.18 -7.64
C PRO A 219 2.91 -10.83 -8.90
N LEU A 220 2.18 -9.72 -8.85
CA LEU A 220 1.52 -9.08 -9.98
C LEU A 220 2.21 -7.77 -10.34
N SER A 221 2.15 -7.39 -11.60
CA SER A 221 2.65 -6.10 -12.07
C SER A 221 1.59 -5.02 -11.88
N TYR A 222 1.95 -3.95 -11.17
CA TYR A 222 1.19 -2.70 -11.15
C TYR A 222 1.97 -1.63 -11.90
N CYS A 223 1.31 -0.97 -12.83
CA CYS A 223 1.92 0.04 -13.66
C CYS A 223 1.77 1.41 -13.02
N ASP A 224 2.88 2.13 -12.88
CA ASP A 224 2.92 3.50 -12.38
C ASP A 224 3.87 4.35 -13.24
N ARG A 225 3.96 5.62 -12.91
CA ARG A 225 4.66 6.70 -13.62
C ARG A 225 6.19 6.62 -13.47
N VAL A 226 6.87 7.56 -14.11
CA VAL A 226 8.32 7.77 -14.00
C VAL A 226 8.59 9.11 -13.33
N GLN A 227 9.53 9.13 -12.39
CA GLN A 227 10.07 10.36 -11.84
C GLN A 227 11.48 10.60 -12.36
N ILE A 228 11.74 11.83 -12.84
CA ILE A 228 13.06 12.37 -13.15
C ILE A 228 13.13 13.76 -12.52
N ARG A 229 13.78 13.86 -11.36
CA ARG A 229 13.84 15.07 -10.57
C ARG A 229 15.23 15.71 -10.69
N PRO A 230 15.37 16.87 -11.35
CA PRO A 230 16.67 17.49 -11.55
C PRO A 230 17.27 18.05 -10.25
N PRO A 231 18.60 18.25 -10.20
CA PRO A 231 19.23 19.00 -9.13
C PRO A 231 18.58 20.36 -8.91
N GLY A 232 18.41 20.73 -7.65
CA GLY A 232 17.82 22.02 -7.28
C GLY A 232 16.31 22.10 -7.43
N ASP A 233 15.60 21.02 -7.83
CA ASP A 233 14.16 21.04 -7.89
C ASP A 233 13.54 21.18 -6.50
N THR A 234 12.66 22.20 -6.37
CA THR A 234 11.86 22.49 -5.17
C THR A 234 10.36 22.37 -5.41
N GLN A 235 9.95 22.07 -6.63
CA GLN A 235 8.52 22.02 -7.00
C GLN A 235 7.88 20.69 -6.59
N PHE A 236 8.63 19.60 -6.64
CA PHE A 236 8.15 18.28 -6.24
C PHE A 236 8.52 17.97 -4.78
N ALA A 237 7.91 18.71 -3.86
CA ALA A 237 8.12 18.58 -2.43
C ALA A 237 6.83 18.05 -1.76
N LEU A 238 6.65 16.72 -1.75
CA LEU A 238 5.48 16.11 -1.11
C LEU A 238 5.66 16.08 0.41
N SER A 239 4.69 16.68 1.12
CA SER A 239 4.63 16.65 2.58
C SER A 239 4.64 15.21 3.11
N PRO A 240 4.95 15.00 4.40
CA PRO A 240 4.78 13.70 5.05
C PRO A 240 3.36 13.18 4.88
N HIS A 241 3.20 12.01 4.27
CA HIS A 241 1.91 11.42 3.95
C HIS A 241 1.95 9.88 3.98
N VAL A 242 0.77 9.28 3.90
CA VAL A 242 0.58 7.85 3.70
C VAL A 242 -0.38 7.67 2.53
N ASP A 243 -0.01 6.83 1.57
CA ASP A 243 -0.85 6.47 0.43
C ASP A 243 -1.82 5.33 0.75
N GLY A 244 -2.74 5.07 -0.18
CA GLY A 244 -3.74 4.01 -0.02
C GLY A 244 -4.97 4.47 0.76
N GLY A 245 -5.54 5.59 0.35
CA GLY A 245 -6.71 6.22 0.94
C GLY A 245 -6.38 7.23 2.04
N GLY A 246 -7.37 8.07 2.32
CA GLY A 246 -7.38 9.03 3.43
C GLY A 246 -8.41 8.60 4.47
N VAL A 247 -9.63 9.15 4.41
CA VAL A 247 -10.72 8.83 5.34
C VAL A 247 -11.17 7.36 5.27
N GLU A 248 -10.90 6.66 4.19
CA GLU A 248 -11.24 5.25 3.96
C GLU A 248 -10.73 4.33 5.08
N ARG A 249 -9.59 4.65 5.70
CA ARG A 249 -9.04 3.86 6.82
C ARG A 249 -9.97 3.79 8.02
N TRP A 250 -10.80 4.80 8.21
CA TRP A 250 -11.82 4.82 9.27
C TRP A 250 -13.21 4.44 8.75
N GLU A 251 -13.53 4.82 7.51
CA GLU A 251 -14.89 4.74 6.96
C GLU A 251 -15.21 3.39 6.33
N ASP A 252 -14.29 2.79 5.58
CA ASP A 252 -14.48 1.46 5.01
C ASP A 252 -14.45 0.38 6.10
N LYS A 253 -15.46 -0.48 6.13
CA LYS A 253 -15.63 -1.48 7.21
C LYS A 253 -14.51 -2.50 7.25
N SER A 254 -14.03 -2.94 6.10
CA SER A 254 -12.92 -3.90 6.03
C SER A 254 -11.61 -3.22 6.39
N TYR A 255 -11.41 -2.00 5.92
CA TYR A 255 -10.18 -1.27 6.20
C TYR A 255 -10.08 -0.86 7.67
N ASN A 256 -11.15 -0.35 8.30
CA ASN A 256 -11.11 -0.02 9.73
C ASN A 256 -10.94 -1.26 10.63
N HIS A 257 -11.41 -2.43 10.15
CA HIS A 257 -11.21 -3.68 10.87
C HIS A 257 -9.72 -4.04 11.03
N VAL A 258 -8.86 -3.65 10.09
CA VAL A 258 -7.40 -3.79 10.20
C VAL A 258 -6.88 -3.14 11.48
N TYR A 259 -7.43 -1.97 11.83
CA TYR A 259 -7.00 -1.15 12.96
C TYR A 259 -7.85 -1.34 14.23
N ARG A 260 -8.75 -2.35 14.26
CA ARG A 260 -9.70 -2.59 15.36
C ARG A 260 -9.06 -2.66 16.75
N LYS A 261 -7.87 -3.27 16.84
CA LYS A 261 -7.13 -3.34 18.10
C LYS A 261 -6.74 -1.96 18.62
N ILE A 262 -6.32 -1.08 17.72
CA ILE A 262 -5.98 0.31 18.03
C ILE A 262 -7.23 1.04 18.55
N PHE A 263 -8.38 0.89 17.88
CA PHE A 263 -9.66 1.51 18.30
C PHE A 263 -10.27 0.89 19.55
N GLN A 264 -9.76 -0.24 20.01
CA GLN A 264 -10.10 -0.87 21.30
C GLN A 264 -9.13 -0.52 22.44
N GLY A 265 -8.19 0.38 22.21
CA GLY A 265 -7.19 0.76 23.19
C GLY A 265 -6.12 -0.30 23.44
N LYS A 266 -5.77 -1.07 22.41
CA LYS A 266 -4.81 -2.18 22.44
C LYS A 266 -3.82 -2.04 21.28
N TRP A 267 -3.16 -0.90 21.20
CA TRP A 267 -2.23 -0.61 20.11
C TRP A 267 -1.06 -1.60 20.04
N ASP A 268 -0.64 -2.14 21.18
CA ASP A 268 0.44 -3.13 21.32
C ASP A 268 0.05 -4.54 20.85
N GLU A 269 -1.26 -4.84 20.74
CA GLU A 269 -1.77 -6.06 20.12
C GLU A 269 -1.99 -5.92 18.59
N TYR A 270 -1.79 -4.72 18.02
CA TYR A 270 -1.94 -4.51 16.60
C TYR A 270 -0.80 -5.13 15.82
N ASN A 271 -1.13 -6.02 14.88
CA ASN A 271 -0.18 -6.63 13.96
C ASN A 271 -0.30 -6.00 12.56
N PRO A 272 0.64 -5.14 12.12
CA PRO A 272 0.60 -4.52 10.81
C PRO A 272 0.79 -5.51 9.65
N TRP A 273 1.27 -6.72 9.94
CA TRP A 273 1.57 -7.77 8.96
C TRP A 273 0.41 -8.76 8.77
N ASP A 274 -0.69 -8.59 9.49
CA ASP A 274 -1.92 -9.37 9.33
C ASP A 274 -2.75 -8.82 8.17
N LEU A 275 -3.15 -9.71 7.25
CA LEU A 275 -3.94 -9.35 6.06
C LEU A 275 -5.45 -9.30 6.33
N THR A 276 -5.91 -9.70 7.50
CA THR A 276 -7.34 -9.68 7.85
C THR A 276 -7.91 -8.27 7.70
N GLY A 277 -8.90 -8.13 6.83
CA GLY A 277 -9.53 -6.86 6.48
C GLY A 277 -8.82 -6.06 5.38
N ARG A 278 -7.52 -6.31 5.10
CA ARG A 278 -6.79 -5.56 4.05
C ARG A 278 -7.20 -5.98 2.64
N LEU A 279 -7.50 -7.26 2.43
CA LEU A 279 -7.81 -7.80 1.09
C LEU A 279 -9.12 -7.28 0.52
N ASP A 280 -10.08 -6.97 1.39
CA ASP A 280 -11.42 -6.47 1.03
C ASP A 280 -11.56 -4.95 1.24
N ALA A 281 -10.47 -4.28 1.62
CA ALA A 281 -10.48 -2.84 1.89
C ALA A 281 -10.70 -2.04 0.60
N ASN A 282 -11.69 -1.14 0.62
CA ASN A 282 -11.86 -0.17 -0.44
C ASN A 282 -11.06 1.11 -0.12
N MET A 283 -9.86 1.20 -0.68
CA MET A 283 -8.94 2.32 -0.47
C MET A 283 -9.23 3.53 -1.39
N ASN A 284 -10.24 3.44 -2.24
CA ASN A 284 -10.59 4.47 -3.23
C ASN A 284 -12.11 4.68 -3.30
N MET A 285 -12.76 4.91 -2.15
CA MET A 285 -14.21 5.10 -2.06
C MET A 285 -14.71 6.34 -2.81
N TYR A 286 -13.84 7.33 -2.98
CA TYR A 286 -14.18 8.66 -3.52
C TYR A 286 -13.69 8.90 -4.95
N ASP A 287 -13.10 7.89 -5.59
CA ASP A 287 -12.51 8.00 -6.94
C ASP A 287 -11.57 9.21 -7.09
N GLY A 288 -10.78 9.48 -6.04
CA GLY A 288 -9.82 10.58 -6.02
C GLY A 288 -8.70 10.40 -7.05
N PRO A 289 -8.10 11.49 -7.57
CA PRO A 289 -7.05 11.41 -8.60
C PRO A 289 -5.85 10.55 -8.22
N GLY A 290 -5.51 10.48 -6.93
CA GLY A 290 -4.42 9.65 -6.38
C GLY A 290 -4.87 8.31 -5.82
N GLY A 291 -6.16 7.95 -5.94
CA GLY A 291 -6.67 6.69 -5.40
C GLY A 291 -6.03 5.49 -6.08
N CYS A 292 -5.65 4.49 -5.30
CA CYS A 292 -5.15 3.21 -5.77
C CYS A 292 -6.19 2.12 -5.54
N SER A 293 -6.54 1.39 -6.58
CA SER A 293 -7.56 0.33 -6.53
C SER A 293 -6.97 -1.06 -6.25
N VAL A 294 -5.65 -1.15 -6.15
CA VAL A 294 -4.90 -2.40 -5.98
C VAL A 294 -4.41 -2.52 -4.55
N PHE A 295 -4.64 -3.67 -3.92
CA PHE A 295 -3.97 -4.00 -2.67
C PHE A 295 -2.47 -4.23 -2.92
N ARG A 296 -1.63 -3.38 -2.31
CA ARG A 296 -0.16 -3.46 -2.32
C ARG A 296 0.31 -3.81 -0.92
N THR A 297 1.14 -4.83 -0.81
CA THR A 297 1.82 -5.17 0.46
C THR A 297 2.83 -4.09 0.81
N PHE A 298 3.62 -3.69 -0.18
CA PHE A 298 4.56 -2.58 -0.08
C PHE A 298 4.43 -1.67 -1.29
N GLN A 299 4.55 -0.39 -1.04
CA GLN A 299 4.92 0.55 -2.08
C GLN A 299 6.42 0.46 -2.33
N GLY A 300 6.88 0.94 -3.46
CA GLY A 300 8.31 0.88 -3.75
C GLY A 300 8.67 1.50 -5.08
N TRP A 301 9.99 1.61 -5.29
CA TRP A 301 10.56 2.05 -6.54
C TRP A 301 11.92 1.40 -6.80
N LEU A 302 12.24 1.27 -8.07
CA LEU A 302 13.57 0.95 -8.57
C LEU A 302 14.35 2.26 -8.70
N GLY A 303 15.48 2.37 -8.00
CA GLY A 303 16.43 3.49 -8.15
C GLY A 303 17.13 3.42 -9.49
N LEU A 304 16.90 4.46 -10.29
CA LEU A 304 17.71 4.77 -11.44
C LEU A 304 18.81 5.77 -11.02
N SER A 305 18.66 6.34 -9.83
CA SER A 305 19.57 7.25 -9.11
C SER A 305 19.27 7.28 -7.60
N ARG A 306 19.81 8.20 -6.80
CA ARG A 306 19.93 8.18 -5.33
C ARG A 306 18.87 8.95 -4.50
N HIS A 307 18.22 8.40 -3.36
CA HIS A 307 17.17 9.04 -2.48
C HIS A 307 16.93 8.46 -1.07
N GLY A 308 16.05 9.09 -0.22
CA GLY A 308 15.62 8.65 1.12
C GLY A 308 14.24 8.98 1.69
N PRO A 309 13.56 8.27 2.68
CA PRO A 309 12.61 8.64 3.78
C PRO A 309 12.14 7.62 4.86
N GLN A 310 10.84 7.70 5.52
CA GLN A 310 10.47 7.26 6.88
C GLN A 310 9.09 6.68 7.23
N GLN A 311 8.78 6.37 8.62
CA GLN A 311 7.66 5.59 9.20
C GLN A 311 6.74 6.24 10.27
N ALA A 312 5.58 5.56 10.66
CA ALA A 312 4.46 6.11 11.43
C ALA A 312 3.69 5.27 12.46
N TYR A 313 3.20 5.95 13.56
CA TYR A 313 2.12 5.51 14.46
C TYR A 313 1.10 6.64 14.69
N TRP A 314 0.30 6.99 13.68
CA TRP A 314 -0.55 8.19 13.65
C TRP A 314 -2.06 7.92 13.78
N MET A 315 -2.51 6.67 13.70
CA MET A 315 -3.93 6.29 13.58
C MET A 315 -4.83 6.75 14.73
N LEU A 316 -4.31 6.88 15.97
CA LEU A 316 -5.11 7.31 17.13
C LEU A 316 -5.28 8.83 17.22
N ARG A 317 -4.46 9.62 16.56
CA ARG A 317 -4.47 11.08 16.67
C ARG A 317 -5.84 11.73 16.50
N PRO A 318 -6.73 11.30 15.58
CA PRO A 318 -8.03 11.90 15.39
C PRO A 318 -8.99 11.83 16.57
N PHE A 319 -8.70 11.02 17.60
CA PHE A 319 -9.52 10.82 18.78
C PHE A 319 -9.03 11.61 20.00
N PHE A 320 -8.03 12.48 19.83
CA PHE A 320 -7.44 13.21 20.94
C PHE A 320 -7.27 14.68 20.64
N LYS A 321 -7.44 15.51 21.68
CA LYS A 321 -7.11 16.92 21.63
C LYS A 321 -6.13 17.29 22.75
N PRO A 322 -5.16 18.18 22.50
CA PRO A 322 -4.24 18.64 23.52
C PRO A 322 -4.97 19.50 24.54
N THR A 323 -4.60 19.37 25.82
CA THR A 323 -5.09 20.25 26.89
C THR A 323 -4.28 21.54 27.00
N ARG A 324 -3.07 21.56 26.40
CA ARG A 324 -2.19 22.76 26.30
C ARG A 324 -1.51 22.73 24.92
N ASN A 325 -1.47 23.88 24.26
CA ASN A 325 -0.77 24.00 22.99
C ASN A 325 0.71 23.64 23.14
N GLY A 326 1.19 22.77 22.24
CA GLY A 326 2.59 22.35 22.16
C GLY A 326 3.07 21.33 23.19
N SER A 327 2.21 20.88 24.14
CA SER A 327 2.55 19.81 25.07
C SER A 327 2.05 18.45 24.56
N LEU A 328 2.85 17.40 24.76
CA LEU A 328 2.42 16.01 24.54
C LEU A 328 1.71 15.42 25.75
N ASP A 329 1.77 16.10 26.90
CA ASP A 329 1.16 15.64 28.13
C ASP A 329 -0.27 16.16 28.27
N GLY A 330 -1.13 15.33 28.86
CA GLY A 330 -2.50 15.71 29.21
C GLY A 330 -3.48 15.78 28.04
N TRP A 331 -3.21 15.06 26.94
CA TRP A 331 -4.17 14.93 25.84
C TRP A 331 -5.39 14.14 26.31
N LYS A 332 -6.58 14.61 25.89
CA LYS A 332 -7.85 13.99 26.28
C LYS A 332 -8.57 13.42 25.06
N PHE A 333 -9.20 12.27 25.28
CA PHE A 333 -10.11 11.70 24.29
C PHE A 333 -11.21 12.69 23.94
N SER A 334 -11.44 12.91 22.65
CA SER A 334 -12.49 13.75 22.13
C SER A 334 -12.87 13.34 20.71
N LEU A 335 -14.16 13.45 20.40
CA LEU A 335 -14.67 13.23 19.04
C LEU A 335 -14.60 14.50 18.18
N ASP A 336 -14.49 15.69 18.82
CA ASP A 336 -14.55 17.00 18.22
C ASP A 336 -13.37 17.88 18.67
N ASP A 337 -13.11 18.99 17.96
CA ASP A 337 -12.26 20.07 18.44
C ASP A 337 -12.99 20.97 19.47
N ASP A 338 -12.36 22.07 19.87
CA ASP A 338 -12.95 23.00 20.86
C ASP A 338 -14.13 23.82 20.31
N ASP A 339 -14.22 23.95 18.98
CA ASP A 339 -15.32 24.64 18.28
C ASP A 339 -16.44 23.66 17.86
N GLY A 340 -16.35 22.38 18.23
CA GLY A 340 -17.33 21.34 17.88
C GLY A 340 -17.19 20.83 16.44
N ASN A 341 -16.09 21.12 15.76
CA ASN A 341 -15.84 20.60 14.43
C ASN A 341 -15.26 19.19 14.48
N VAL A 342 -15.54 18.41 13.42
CA VAL A 342 -15.05 17.05 13.28
C VAL A 342 -13.87 17.00 12.32
N PHE A 343 -12.77 16.39 12.74
CA PHE A 343 -11.60 16.15 11.91
C PHE A 343 -11.12 14.71 12.02
N LEU A 344 -10.68 14.16 10.88
CA LEU A 344 -9.73 13.06 10.81
C LEU A 344 -8.40 13.70 10.36
N HIS A 345 -7.59 14.13 11.31
CA HIS A 345 -6.44 15.01 11.08
C HIS A 345 -5.57 14.57 9.92
N GLY A 346 -5.51 15.39 8.87
CA GLY A 346 -4.78 15.13 7.64
C GLY A 346 -5.52 14.30 6.60
N ALA A 347 -6.77 13.83 6.86
CA ALA A 347 -7.57 13.05 5.93
C ALA A 347 -8.81 13.82 5.47
N ASN A 348 -9.04 13.84 4.15
CA ASN A 348 -10.27 14.33 3.54
C ASN A 348 -10.74 13.32 2.48
N PRO A 349 -12.04 13.28 2.14
CA PRO A 349 -12.55 12.42 1.09
C PRO A 349 -11.85 12.66 -0.26
N GLY A 350 -11.27 11.62 -0.83
CA GLY A 350 -10.60 11.67 -2.14
C GLY A 350 -9.19 12.27 -2.13
N THR A 351 -8.60 12.48 -0.96
CA THR A 351 -7.20 12.93 -0.82
C THR A 351 -6.33 11.89 -0.11
N ALA A 352 -5.01 12.03 -0.19
CA ALA A 352 -4.08 11.26 0.61
C ALA A 352 -4.17 11.64 2.10
N GLN A 353 -3.66 10.77 2.98
CA GLN A 353 -3.49 11.08 4.40
C GLN A 353 -2.20 11.87 4.60
N GLU A 354 -2.31 13.13 4.98
CA GLU A 354 -1.17 14.01 5.24
C GLU A 354 -0.88 14.17 6.73
N HIS A 355 0.39 14.40 7.06
CA HIS A 355 0.86 14.61 8.43
C HIS A 355 1.65 15.92 8.51
N ASN A 356 1.40 16.69 9.56
CA ASN A 356 2.13 17.93 9.83
C ASN A 356 2.42 18.09 11.32
N PRO A 357 3.41 18.92 11.71
CA PRO A 357 3.78 19.11 13.10
C PRO A 357 2.65 19.64 14.00
N ASP A 358 1.75 20.47 13.46
CA ASP A 358 0.66 21.07 14.24
C ASP A 358 -0.37 20.02 14.66
N HIS A 359 -0.71 19.12 13.75
CA HIS A 359 -1.66 18.05 14.03
C HIS A 359 -1.00 16.81 14.68
N HIS A 360 0.28 16.56 14.40
CA HIS A 360 1.00 15.37 14.83
C HIS A 360 2.31 15.68 15.56
N PRO A 361 2.31 16.52 16.62
CA PRO A 361 3.54 16.89 17.31
C PRO A 361 4.26 15.71 17.96
N HIS A 362 3.53 14.65 18.34
CA HIS A 362 4.06 13.41 18.89
C HIS A 362 4.96 12.63 17.92
N LEU A 363 4.91 12.91 16.63
CA LEU A 363 5.75 12.27 15.62
C LEU A 363 7.11 12.96 15.43
N ARG A 364 7.28 14.20 15.89
CA ARG A 364 8.52 14.98 15.75
C ARG A 364 9.03 14.98 14.30
N LEU A 365 8.13 15.23 13.33
CA LEU A 365 8.40 15.04 11.89
C LEU A 365 9.65 15.77 11.40
N SER A 366 10.00 16.93 11.95
CA SER A 366 11.23 17.66 11.59
C SER A 366 12.52 16.90 11.90
N GLU A 367 12.49 15.95 12.83
CA GLU A 367 13.63 15.18 13.26
C GLU A 367 13.55 13.73 12.77
N THR A 368 12.35 13.24 12.62
CA THR A 368 12.06 11.85 12.30
C THR A 368 11.81 11.59 10.81
N MET A 369 11.61 12.60 9.96
CA MET A 369 11.67 12.45 8.50
C MET A 369 13.14 12.40 8.06
N ILE A 370 13.73 11.19 8.03
CA ILE A 370 15.15 10.93 7.72
C ILE A 370 15.32 10.47 6.26
N PRO A 371 16.48 10.73 5.62
CA PRO A 371 16.76 10.21 4.29
C PRO A 371 16.97 8.69 4.29
N TYR A 372 16.85 8.04 3.14
CA TYR A 372 17.34 6.67 2.96
C TYR A 372 18.88 6.64 2.97
N PRO A 373 19.46 5.47 3.27
CA PRO A 373 20.84 5.22 2.85
C PRO A 373 20.99 5.46 1.35
N THR A 374 22.16 5.94 0.95
CA THR A 374 22.48 6.10 -0.48
C THR A 374 22.05 4.89 -1.29
N VAL A 375 21.24 5.10 -2.31
CA VAL A 375 20.76 4.08 -3.24
C VAL A 375 21.53 4.20 -4.55
N GLU A 376 22.04 3.10 -5.07
CA GLU A 376 22.72 3.04 -6.36
C GLU A 376 21.75 2.60 -7.46
N PRO A 377 22.06 2.87 -8.75
CA PRO A 377 21.27 2.33 -9.84
C PRO A 377 21.13 0.80 -9.74
N GLY A 378 19.89 0.30 -9.79
CA GLY A 378 19.58 -1.11 -9.63
C GLY A 378 19.18 -1.56 -8.23
N ASP A 379 19.32 -0.69 -7.23
CA ASP A 379 18.73 -0.90 -5.91
C ASP A 379 17.23 -0.60 -5.92
N THR A 380 16.49 -1.20 -4.98
CA THR A 380 15.07 -0.89 -4.78
C THR A 380 14.80 -0.48 -3.34
N VAL A 381 13.81 0.38 -3.17
CA VAL A 381 13.31 0.73 -1.85
C VAL A 381 11.84 0.35 -1.76
N PHE A 382 11.48 -0.31 -0.67
CA PHE A 382 10.11 -0.68 -0.37
C PHE A 382 9.70 -0.14 1.00
N TRP A 383 8.43 0.26 1.13
CA TRP A 383 7.83 0.66 2.41
C TRP A 383 6.39 0.17 2.52
N SER A 384 5.99 -0.22 3.74
CA SER A 384 4.65 -0.74 4.00
C SER A 384 3.57 0.32 3.79
N ALA A 385 2.33 -0.13 3.60
CA ALA A 385 1.18 0.74 3.34
C ALA A 385 0.89 1.77 4.45
N ASP A 386 1.37 1.53 5.68
CA ASP A 386 1.15 2.41 6.83
C ASP A 386 2.38 3.29 7.15
N THR A 387 3.39 3.31 6.29
CA THR A 387 4.59 4.11 6.47
C THR A 387 4.36 5.55 6.03
N ILE A 388 4.61 6.52 6.93
CA ILE A 388 4.68 7.93 6.54
C ILE A 388 5.93 8.14 5.71
N HIS A 389 5.77 8.76 4.57
CA HIS A 389 6.87 9.10 3.67
C HIS A 389 6.61 10.46 3.02
N GLY A 390 7.60 10.98 2.33
CA GLY A 390 7.52 12.26 1.64
C GLY A 390 8.72 12.44 0.72
N THR A 391 8.77 13.55 0.00
CA THR A 391 9.94 13.93 -0.78
C THR A 391 10.67 15.09 -0.10
N GLU A 392 11.99 15.10 -0.23
CA GLU A 392 12.78 16.24 0.25
C GLU A 392 12.32 17.55 -0.42
N ASN A 393 12.39 18.65 0.32
CA ASN A 393 12.00 19.96 -0.19
C ASN A 393 12.88 20.45 -1.37
N ASN A 394 14.07 19.89 -1.51
CA ASN A 394 15.02 20.23 -2.57
C ASN A 394 15.83 18.97 -2.94
N ASN A 395 15.96 18.69 -4.24
CA ASN A 395 16.98 17.72 -4.67
C ASN A 395 18.36 18.34 -4.53
N THR A 396 19.05 18.01 -3.45
CA THR A 396 20.41 18.51 -3.14
C THR A 396 21.53 17.71 -3.82
N GLY A 397 21.18 16.66 -4.56
CA GLY A 397 22.11 15.89 -5.37
C GLY A 397 22.69 16.69 -6.54
N ASP A 398 23.75 16.18 -7.12
CA ASP A 398 24.44 16.73 -8.29
C ASP A 398 23.97 16.12 -9.63
N VAL A 399 23.10 15.11 -9.55
CA VAL A 399 22.51 14.41 -10.70
C VAL A 399 21.00 14.34 -10.57
N ASP A 400 20.31 14.04 -11.68
CA ASP A 400 18.88 13.80 -11.65
C ASP A 400 18.54 12.63 -10.74
N ALA A 401 17.51 12.81 -9.93
CA ALA A 401 16.97 11.77 -9.11
C ALA A 401 15.86 11.02 -9.89
N CYS A 402 16.20 9.80 -10.35
CA CYS A 402 15.36 9.04 -11.28
C CYS A 402 14.86 7.74 -10.66
N VAL A 403 13.53 7.48 -10.75
CA VAL A 403 12.95 6.23 -10.28
C VAL A 403 11.82 5.75 -11.18
N PHE A 404 11.67 4.42 -11.26
CA PHE A 404 10.43 3.77 -11.68
C PHE A 404 9.66 3.32 -10.44
N TYR A 405 8.43 3.77 -10.27
CA TYR A 405 7.56 3.29 -9.19
C TYR A 405 7.13 1.86 -9.47
N ILE A 406 7.56 0.93 -8.62
CA ILE A 406 7.31 -0.51 -8.74
C ILE A 406 6.96 -1.06 -7.35
N PRO A 407 5.67 -1.12 -7.00
CA PRO A 407 5.23 -1.67 -5.72
C PRO A 407 5.25 -3.19 -5.71
N SER A 408 5.11 -3.80 -4.53
CA SER A 408 4.88 -5.23 -4.37
C SER A 408 3.38 -5.51 -4.27
N VAL A 409 2.87 -6.34 -5.19
CA VAL A 409 1.44 -6.65 -5.34
C VAL A 409 1.26 -8.17 -5.36
N PRO A 410 0.57 -8.77 -4.40
CA PRO A 410 0.35 -10.22 -4.36
C PRO A 410 -0.82 -10.63 -5.26
N LEU A 411 -0.85 -11.92 -5.63
CA LEU A 411 -1.96 -12.51 -6.37
C LEU A 411 -3.20 -12.61 -5.48
N THR A 412 -4.24 -11.90 -5.83
CA THR A 412 -5.60 -12.00 -5.28
C THR A 412 -6.62 -11.87 -6.40
N PRO A 413 -7.85 -12.38 -6.29
CA PRO A 413 -8.89 -12.14 -7.29
C PRO A 413 -9.15 -10.66 -7.56
N SER A 414 -9.18 -9.82 -6.52
CA SER A 414 -9.36 -8.38 -6.62
C SER A 414 -8.24 -7.72 -7.45
N ASN A 415 -6.98 -8.03 -7.13
CA ASN A 415 -5.84 -7.49 -7.87
C ASN A 415 -5.81 -7.98 -9.33
N VAL A 416 -6.24 -9.23 -9.59
CA VAL A 416 -6.30 -9.78 -10.94
C VAL A 416 -7.39 -9.11 -11.78
N HIS A 417 -8.52 -8.72 -11.20
CA HIS A 417 -9.51 -7.89 -11.92
C HIS A 417 -8.91 -6.57 -12.41
N TYR A 418 -8.07 -5.94 -11.61
CA TYR A 418 -7.32 -4.75 -12.03
C TYR A 418 -6.31 -5.08 -13.14
N VAL A 419 -5.52 -6.15 -12.94
CA VAL A 419 -4.49 -6.57 -13.92
C VAL A 419 -5.11 -6.91 -15.26
N ALA A 420 -6.30 -7.49 -15.31
CA ALA A 420 -7.02 -7.74 -16.58
C ALA A 420 -7.28 -6.43 -17.35
N GLN A 421 -7.75 -5.39 -16.68
CA GLN A 421 -7.97 -4.08 -17.30
C GLN A 421 -6.65 -3.38 -17.64
N GLN A 422 -5.63 -3.51 -16.79
CA GLN A 422 -4.29 -2.97 -17.05
C GLN A 422 -3.63 -3.64 -18.25
N ARG A 423 -3.81 -4.98 -18.41
CA ARG A 423 -3.36 -5.73 -19.60
C ARG A 423 -3.97 -5.17 -20.87
N ASP A 424 -5.28 -4.95 -20.87
CA ASP A 424 -5.99 -4.42 -22.01
C ASP A 424 -5.54 -2.98 -22.33
N ALA A 425 -5.23 -2.18 -21.31
CA ALA A 425 -4.65 -0.85 -21.47
C ALA A 425 -3.22 -0.91 -22.05
N PHE A 426 -2.39 -1.85 -21.61
CA PHE A 426 -1.05 -2.09 -22.15
C PHE A 426 -1.11 -2.43 -23.64
N LEU A 427 -1.95 -3.37 -24.04
CA LEU A 427 -2.08 -3.79 -25.44
C LEU A 427 -2.53 -2.64 -26.36
N GLN A 428 -3.31 -1.69 -25.82
CA GLN A 428 -3.77 -0.50 -26.55
C GLN A 428 -2.81 0.70 -26.42
N GLY A 429 -1.90 0.71 -25.46
CA GLY A 429 -1.01 1.84 -25.17
C GLY A 429 -1.74 3.01 -24.46
N ILE A 430 -2.87 2.77 -23.83
CA ILE A 430 -3.64 3.79 -23.10
C ILE A 430 -3.30 3.75 -21.59
N PRO A 431 -3.56 4.83 -20.83
CA PRO A 431 -3.26 4.86 -19.39
C PRO A 431 -3.95 3.72 -18.63
N PRO A 432 -3.32 3.15 -17.56
CA PRO A 432 -3.94 2.13 -16.72
C PRO A 432 -5.15 2.66 -15.94
N PRO A 433 -5.99 1.79 -15.34
CA PRO A 433 -7.28 2.20 -14.74
C PRO A 433 -7.18 3.23 -13.61
N ASP A 434 -6.12 3.20 -12.80
CA ASP A 434 -5.94 4.12 -11.67
C ASP A 434 -5.44 5.52 -12.07
N PHE A 435 -5.19 5.75 -13.33
CA PHE A 435 -4.62 7.01 -13.83
C PHE A 435 -5.61 7.77 -14.72
N PRO A 436 -5.43 9.09 -14.88
CA PRO A 436 -6.27 9.88 -15.78
C PRO A 436 -6.34 9.26 -17.18
N GLY A 437 -7.51 9.29 -17.79
CA GLY A 437 -7.72 8.77 -19.14
C GLY A 437 -7.01 9.61 -20.21
N GLY A 438 -7.15 9.20 -21.47
CA GLY A 438 -6.59 9.87 -22.63
C GLY A 438 -5.92 8.89 -23.59
N ALA A 439 -5.21 9.42 -24.58
CA ALA A 439 -4.52 8.62 -25.59
C ALA A 439 -3.31 7.86 -25.01
N GLY A 440 -2.68 8.39 -23.96
CA GLY A 440 -1.45 7.81 -23.42
C GLY A 440 -0.38 7.67 -24.48
N GLU A 441 0.15 6.47 -24.60
CA GLU A 441 1.19 6.09 -25.58
C GLU A 441 0.64 5.32 -26.79
N SER A 442 -0.70 5.33 -27.00
CA SER A 442 -1.36 4.54 -28.04
C SER A 442 -0.88 4.86 -29.47
N GLU A 443 -0.49 6.09 -29.70
CA GLU A 443 -0.02 6.56 -31.03
C GLU A 443 1.52 6.44 -31.19
N PHE A 444 2.25 6.05 -30.16
CA PHE A 444 3.72 5.95 -30.21
C PHE A 444 4.13 4.61 -30.84
N SER A 445 4.87 4.68 -31.93
CA SER A 445 5.30 3.47 -32.67
C SER A 445 6.37 2.65 -31.93
N ASP A 446 7.07 3.27 -31.00
CA ASP A 446 8.14 2.69 -30.18
C ASP A 446 7.73 2.45 -28.71
N LYS A 447 6.39 2.44 -28.42
CA LYS A 447 5.91 1.97 -27.11
C LYS A 447 6.21 0.50 -26.93
N ALA A 448 6.26 0.06 -25.68
CA ALA A 448 6.50 -1.33 -25.35
C ALA A 448 5.47 -2.28 -25.98
N THR A 449 5.96 -3.45 -26.32
CA THR A 449 5.19 -4.60 -26.81
C THR A 449 5.38 -5.80 -25.87
N THR A 450 4.71 -6.91 -26.15
CA THR A 450 4.90 -8.17 -25.41
C THR A 450 6.33 -8.73 -25.51
N GLU A 451 7.12 -8.29 -26.49
CA GLU A 451 8.51 -8.69 -26.69
C GLU A 451 9.46 -8.02 -25.68
N ASP A 452 9.06 -6.88 -25.10
CA ASP A 452 9.83 -6.20 -24.06
C ASP A 452 9.70 -6.84 -22.68
N ILE A 453 8.83 -7.85 -22.53
CA ILE A 453 8.62 -8.54 -21.27
C ILE A 453 9.69 -9.61 -21.12
N LEU A 454 10.57 -9.44 -20.12
CA LEU A 454 11.81 -10.21 -20.00
C LEU A 454 11.65 -11.66 -19.50
N SER A 455 10.45 -12.09 -19.07
CA SER A 455 10.27 -13.42 -18.50
C SER A 455 8.84 -13.94 -18.62
N ASP A 456 8.68 -15.26 -18.56
CA ASP A 456 7.34 -15.87 -18.50
C ASP A 456 6.61 -15.53 -17.20
N SER A 457 7.33 -15.36 -16.10
CA SER A 457 6.77 -14.84 -14.85
C SER A 457 6.31 -13.39 -15.01
N GLY A 458 7.03 -12.57 -15.78
CA GLY A 458 6.61 -11.22 -16.17
C GLY A 458 5.34 -11.22 -17.01
N LYS A 459 5.20 -12.12 -17.96
CA LYS A 459 3.96 -12.28 -18.74
C LYS A 459 2.78 -12.65 -17.85
N ARG A 460 2.97 -13.60 -16.93
CA ARG A 460 1.94 -13.95 -15.92
C ARG A 460 1.59 -12.76 -15.04
N ALA A 461 2.60 -12.09 -14.48
CA ALA A 461 2.38 -10.92 -13.62
C ALA A 461 1.61 -9.78 -14.31
N MET A 462 1.70 -9.65 -15.63
CA MET A 462 0.95 -8.71 -16.46
C MET A 462 -0.39 -9.27 -17.01
N GLY A 463 -0.78 -10.50 -16.61
CA GLY A 463 -2.02 -11.13 -17.05
C GLY A 463 -2.02 -11.62 -18.50
N LEU A 464 -0.85 -11.75 -19.13
CA LEU A 464 -0.67 -12.16 -20.54
C LEU A 464 -0.45 -13.67 -20.71
N SER A 465 -0.43 -14.41 -19.62
CA SER A 465 -0.35 -15.87 -19.58
C SER A 465 -1.07 -16.41 -18.36
N PRO A 466 -1.63 -17.62 -18.42
CA PRO A 466 -2.33 -18.21 -17.28
C PRO A 466 -1.36 -18.48 -16.12
N PHE A 467 -1.89 -18.39 -14.91
CA PHE A 467 -1.21 -18.85 -13.71
C PHE A 467 -1.24 -20.36 -13.60
N SER A 468 -0.20 -20.94 -13.03
CA SER A 468 -0.14 -22.36 -12.70
C SER A 468 0.19 -22.50 -11.21
N SER A 469 -0.47 -23.41 -10.53
CA SER A 469 -0.11 -23.76 -9.16
C SER A 469 1.07 -24.74 -9.18
N SER A 470 2.15 -24.40 -8.50
CA SER A 470 3.22 -25.34 -8.18
C SER A 470 2.96 -26.10 -6.87
N GLU A 471 1.97 -25.65 -6.09
CA GLU A 471 1.56 -26.24 -4.82
C GLU A 471 0.17 -26.87 -4.96
N THR A 472 0.00 -28.07 -4.42
CA THR A 472 -1.15 -28.93 -4.63
C THR A 472 -2.20 -28.86 -3.51
N THR A 473 -2.39 -27.69 -2.89
CA THR A 473 -3.51 -27.53 -1.96
C THR A 473 -4.78 -27.15 -2.74
N LYS A 474 -5.94 -27.65 -2.30
CA LYS A 474 -7.24 -27.36 -2.94
C LYS A 474 -7.56 -25.87 -2.98
N GLU A 475 -7.16 -25.15 -1.94
CA GLU A 475 -7.37 -23.70 -1.81
C GLU A 475 -6.59 -22.94 -2.89
N LYS A 476 -5.32 -23.31 -3.12
CA LYS A 476 -4.49 -22.72 -4.17
C LYS A 476 -4.94 -23.08 -5.57
N GLU A 477 -5.34 -24.33 -5.79
CA GLU A 477 -5.94 -24.74 -7.07
C GLU A 477 -7.23 -23.96 -7.36
N SER A 478 -8.07 -23.76 -6.35
CA SER A 478 -9.28 -22.96 -6.45
C SER A 478 -8.98 -21.49 -6.78
N LEU A 479 -7.99 -20.90 -6.11
CA LEU A 479 -7.54 -19.52 -6.39
C LEU A 479 -7.02 -19.40 -7.83
N VAL A 480 -6.14 -20.30 -8.26
CA VAL A 480 -5.58 -20.30 -9.64
C VAL A 480 -6.68 -20.45 -10.69
N SER A 481 -7.64 -21.34 -10.45
CA SER A 481 -8.79 -21.49 -11.37
C SER A 481 -9.63 -20.23 -11.45
N GLU A 482 -9.91 -19.58 -10.32
CA GLU A 482 -10.67 -18.34 -10.26
C GLU A 482 -9.95 -17.18 -11.00
N VAL A 483 -8.66 -16.98 -10.72
CA VAL A 483 -7.91 -15.88 -11.32
C VAL A 483 -7.67 -16.10 -12.83
N ASN A 484 -7.48 -17.33 -13.27
CA ASN A 484 -7.40 -17.62 -14.71
C ASN A 484 -8.72 -17.33 -15.43
N LYS A 485 -9.85 -17.68 -14.81
CA LYS A 485 -11.17 -17.33 -15.35
C LYS A 485 -11.37 -15.81 -15.45
N ILE A 486 -10.91 -15.03 -14.46
CA ILE A 486 -10.95 -13.55 -14.53
C ILE A 486 -10.13 -13.05 -15.73
N LEU A 487 -8.99 -13.66 -16.02
CA LEU A 487 -8.13 -13.30 -17.15
C LEU A 487 -8.64 -13.82 -18.51
N GLY A 488 -9.64 -14.71 -18.53
CA GLY A 488 -10.20 -15.28 -19.75
C GLY A 488 -9.47 -16.53 -20.24
N TYR A 489 -8.77 -17.26 -19.35
CA TYR A 489 -8.11 -18.55 -19.64
C TYR A 489 -8.95 -19.75 -19.17
#